data_267ceb5dbe4e81efedbac94e93f4a5c4
#
_entry.id   267ceb5dbe4e81efedbac94e93f4a5c4
#
_cell.length_a   1.000
_cell.length_b   1.000
_cell.length_c   1.000
_cell.angle_alpha   90.00
_cell.angle_beta   90.00
_cell.angle_gamma   90.00
#
_symmetry.space_group_name_H-M   'P 1'
#
loop_
_entity.id
_entity.type
_entity.pdbx_description
1 polymer ?
#
loop_
_entity_poly.entity_id
_entity_poly.type
_entity_poly.pdbx_seq_one_letter_code
_entity_poly.pdbx_strand_id
1 'polypeptide(L)'
;MPSTARAPRPRLPSAPFPELPAWASGPDWALHAGDCLERLAALPETSVDLVFADPPYFLSNGGFTCHSGRRAPVGKGTWDASRGIEEDHRFTKGWIEACGRVLKPSGSLWISGTQHVIFSAGFALQSLGWRLLNTVTWFKPNASPNLSCRYFTHSSEILIWAAPRRPGRLQHHFDYPRMKAENGGKQMRDVWALPRPGDEELDADGQGRIWTLTSPRLEEKAQGKHPTQKPVALLRRIIEATAPAGGLVLDPFSGSGTTGVAALRLGRRFLGIEQDPTWLALARARLEAESDGAGPAGDSFGPRRSRTRG
;
A
#
# COMPACT_ATOMS: atom_id res chain seq x y z
N MET A 1 -15.66 32.84 -7.78
CA MET A 1 -15.03 32.29 -6.56
C MET A 1 -13.55 32.13 -6.85
N PRO A 2 -12.63 32.82 -6.15
CA PRO A 2 -11.20 32.66 -6.40
C PRO A 2 -10.78 31.27 -5.94
N SER A 3 -10.03 30.57 -6.80
CA SER A 3 -9.35 29.31 -6.56
C SER A 3 -8.42 29.49 -5.35
N THR A 4 -8.69 28.80 -4.25
CA THR A 4 -7.76 28.75 -3.13
C THR A 4 -6.55 27.93 -3.55
N ALA A 5 -5.50 28.61 -4.00
CA ALA A 5 -4.20 27.99 -4.23
C ALA A 5 -3.75 27.27 -2.94
N ARG A 6 -3.45 25.97 -3.07
CA ARG A 6 -2.93 25.13 -1.99
C ARG A 6 -1.61 25.71 -1.50
N ALA A 7 -1.48 25.98 -0.21
CA ALA A 7 -0.22 26.45 0.38
C ALA A 7 0.92 25.47 0.04
N PRO A 8 2.11 25.97 -0.34
CA PRO A 8 3.25 25.13 -0.65
C PRO A 8 3.60 24.27 0.57
N ARG A 9 3.82 22.97 0.34
CA ARG A 9 4.21 22.02 1.38
C ARG A 9 5.57 22.42 1.96
N PRO A 10 5.76 22.39 3.29
CA PRO A 10 7.10 22.61 3.86
C PRO A 10 8.04 21.52 3.33
N ARG A 11 9.07 21.92 2.59
CA ARG A 11 10.13 21.01 2.16
C ARG A 11 11.04 20.74 3.35
N LEU A 12 11.03 19.52 3.85
CA LEU A 12 12.07 19.05 4.76
C LEU A 12 13.37 18.86 3.96
N PRO A 13 14.56 19.12 4.55
CA PRO A 13 15.82 18.83 3.89
C PRO A 13 15.85 17.34 3.55
N SER A 14 15.76 17.01 2.27
CA SER A 14 15.72 15.63 1.80
C SER A 14 17.15 15.11 1.66
N ALA A 15 17.45 13.97 2.28
CA ALA A 15 18.63 13.20 1.89
C ALA A 15 18.53 12.86 0.39
N PRO A 16 19.65 12.78 -0.36
CA PRO A 16 19.60 12.41 -1.76
C PRO A 16 18.92 11.04 -1.95
N PHE A 17 18.25 10.86 -3.09
CA PHE A 17 17.83 9.52 -3.49
C PHE A 17 19.06 8.63 -3.66
N PRO A 18 18.91 7.29 -3.46
CA PRO A 18 19.95 6.35 -3.84
C PRO A 18 20.44 6.61 -5.27
N GLU A 19 21.76 6.58 -5.50
CA GLU A 19 22.38 6.79 -6.80
C GLU A 19 22.11 5.59 -7.74
N LEU A 20 20.86 5.45 -8.15
CA LEU A 20 20.43 4.47 -9.14
C LEU A 20 19.76 5.22 -10.28
N PRO A 21 20.15 4.99 -11.55
CA PRO A 21 19.51 5.65 -12.68
C PRO A 21 18.01 5.40 -12.67
N ALA A 22 17.22 6.47 -12.48
CA ALA A 22 15.78 6.39 -12.50
C ALA A 22 15.28 6.40 -13.95
N TRP A 23 14.21 5.67 -14.23
CA TRP A 23 13.48 5.77 -15.48
C TRP A 23 12.74 7.12 -15.58
N ALA A 24 12.19 7.57 -14.46
CA ALA A 24 11.63 8.92 -14.29
C ALA A 24 11.76 9.35 -12.83
N SER A 25 11.87 10.65 -12.59
CA SER A 25 11.97 11.18 -11.23
C SER A 25 11.39 12.59 -11.12
N GLY A 26 11.04 12.96 -9.91
CA GLY A 26 10.69 14.30 -9.48
C GLY A 26 11.42 14.65 -8.18
N PRO A 27 11.10 15.79 -7.56
CA PRO A 27 11.80 16.26 -6.36
C PRO A 27 11.78 15.26 -5.20
N ASP A 28 10.66 14.56 -5.03
CA ASP A 28 10.41 13.67 -3.87
C ASP A 28 10.03 12.25 -4.30
N TRP A 29 10.24 11.87 -5.57
CA TRP A 29 9.96 10.53 -6.06
C TRP A 29 10.89 10.09 -7.18
N ALA A 30 11.07 8.77 -7.28
CA ALA A 30 11.78 8.12 -8.38
C ALA A 30 11.08 6.83 -8.78
N LEU A 31 11.06 6.52 -10.08
CA LEU A 31 10.59 5.26 -10.66
C LEU A 31 11.74 4.55 -11.36
N HIS A 32 11.92 3.27 -11.08
CA HIS A 32 12.92 2.41 -11.69
C HIS A 32 12.24 1.32 -12.52
N ALA A 33 12.60 1.26 -13.80
CA ALA A 33 12.13 0.21 -14.70
C ALA A 33 12.93 -1.07 -14.53
N GLY A 34 12.27 -2.23 -14.43
CA GLY A 34 12.91 -3.55 -14.45
C GLY A 34 12.43 -4.51 -13.36
N ASP A 35 13.13 -5.63 -13.27
CA ASP A 35 12.86 -6.67 -12.29
C ASP A 35 13.11 -6.18 -10.86
N CYS A 36 12.21 -6.55 -9.94
CA CYS A 36 12.27 -6.08 -8.56
C CYS A 36 13.51 -6.60 -7.82
N LEU A 37 13.94 -7.83 -8.06
CA LEU A 37 15.13 -8.40 -7.39
C LEU A 37 16.42 -7.70 -7.85
N GLU A 38 16.56 -7.45 -9.16
CA GLU A 38 17.71 -6.72 -9.70
C GLU A 38 17.77 -5.29 -9.16
N ARG A 39 16.64 -4.60 -9.15
CA ARG A 39 16.58 -3.21 -8.67
C ARG A 39 16.77 -3.11 -7.16
N LEU A 40 16.18 -4.02 -6.40
CA LEU A 40 16.42 -4.10 -4.96
C LEU A 40 17.89 -4.37 -4.64
N ALA A 41 18.56 -5.28 -5.38
CA ALA A 41 19.98 -5.58 -5.18
C ALA A 41 20.89 -4.35 -5.40
N ALA A 42 20.51 -3.46 -6.30
CA ALA A 42 21.27 -2.24 -6.60
C ALA A 42 21.04 -1.10 -5.60
N LEU A 43 19.98 -1.16 -4.76
CA LEU A 43 19.73 -0.15 -3.74
C LEU A 43 20.72 -0.29 -2.57
N PRO A 44 21.14 0.84 -1.95
CA PRO A 44 21.97 0.83 -0.75
C PRO A 44 21.28 0.10 0.41
N GLU A 45 22.07 -0.57 1.23
CA GLU A 45 21.59 -1.14 2.48
C GLU A 45 21.10 -0.05 3.43
N THR A 46 20.14 -0.40 4.29
CA THR A 46 19.66 0.48 5.38
C THR A 46 19.26 1.89 4.91
N SER A 47 18.70 2.02 3.71
CA SER A 47 18.33 3.30 3.08
C SER A 47 16.83 3.62 3.16
N VAL A 48 15.96 2.62 3.34
CA VAL A 48 14.51 2.71 3.24
C VAL A 48 13.84 2.68 4.62
N ASP A 49 12.86 3.57 4.83
CA ASP A 49 12.12 3.64 6.10
C ASP A 49 10.91 2.71 6.13
N LEU A 50 10.24 2.54 4.99
CA LEU A 50 9.06 1.70 4.87
C LEU A 50 9.05 1.00 3.50
N VAL A 51 8.76 -0.29 3.48
CA VAL A 51 8.39 -1.01 2.26
C VAL A 51 6.89 -1.34 2.32
N PHE A 52 6.16 -1.03 1.25
CA PHE A 52 4.84 -1.60 0.99
C PHE A 52 4.93 -2.42 -0.28
N ALA A 53 4.47 -3.68 -0.23
CA ALA A 53 4.52 -4.62 -1.34
C ALA A 53 3.13 -5.19 -1.64
N ASP A 54 2.69 -5.07 -2.89
CA ASP A 54 1.51 -5.75 -3.45
C ASP A 54 1.98 -6.70 -4.57
N PRO A 55 2.60 -7.86 -4.20
CA PRO A 55 3.28 -8.74 -5.14
C PRO A 55 2.28 -9.42 -6.10
N PRO A 56 2.75 -10.06 -7.17
CA PRO A 56 1.92 -10.93 -8.00
C PRO A 56 1.17 -11.97 -7.17
N TYR A 57 -0.11 -12.20 -7.49
CA TYR A 57 -0.95 -13.18 -6.78
C TYR A 57 -0.96 -14.55 -7.45
N PHE A 58 -0.26 -14.68 -8.58
CA PHE A 58 -0.14 -15.92 -9.36
C PHE A 58 -1.48 -16.51 -9.79
N LEU A 59 -2.45 -15.65 -10.13
CA LEU A 59 -3.82 -16.05 -10.48
C LEU A 59 -4.07 -16.17 -11.98
N SER A 60 -3.12 -15.77 -12.83
CA SER A 60 -3.29 -15.70 -14.29
C SER A 60 -3.05 -17.06 -15.00
N ASN A 61 -3.56 -18.15 -14.42
CA ASN A 61 -3.40 -19.52 -14.93
C ASN A 61 -4.70 -20.07 -15.55
N GLY A 62 -5.44 -19.24 -16.30
CA GLY A 62 -6.71 -19.67 -16.91
C GLY A 62 -7.90 -19.76 -15.93
N GLY A 63 -7.76 -19.19 -14.72
CA GLY A 63 -8.85 -19.06 -13.75
C GLY A 63 -9.97 -18.13 -14.21
N PHE A 64 -11.08 -18.12 -13.48
CA PHE A 64 -12.22 -17.25 -13.74
C PHE A 64 -12.53 -16.38 -12.54
N THR A 65 -12.97 -15.15 -12.82
CA THR A 65 -13.48 -14.21 -11.82
C THR A 65 -14.92 -13.84 -12.15
N CYS A 66 -15.57 -13.11 -11.23
CA CYS A 66 -16.88 -12.52 -11.46
C CYS A 66 -16.72 -11.06 -11.90
N HIS A 67 -17.23 -10.71 -13.07
CA HIS A 67 -17.34 -9.34 -13.52
C HIS A 67 -18.80 -9.04 -13.87
N SER A 68 -19.41 -8.08 -13.13
CA SER A 68 -20.82 -7.69 -13.32
C SER A 68 -21.80 -8.89 -13.31
N GLY A 69 -21.60 -9.83 -12.37
CA GLY A 69 -22.45 -11.03 -12.24
C GLY A 69 -22.17 -12.13 -13.26
N ARG A 70 -21.19 -11.97 -14.16
CA ARG A 70 -20.83 -12.96 -15.19
C ARG A 70 -19.42 -13.51 -14.98
N ARG A 71 -19.22 -14.73 -15.45
CA ARG A 71 -17.91 -15.39 -15.44
C ARG A 71 -16.99 -14.70 -16.44
N ALA A 72 -15.82 -14.23 -15.98
CA ALA A 72 -14.81 -13.61 -16.82
C ALA A 72 -13.44 -14.27 -16.56
N PRO A 73 -12.59 -14.44 -17.60
CA PRO A 73 -11.25 -15.00 -17.39
C PRO A 73 -10.41 -14.06 -16.52
N VAL A 74 -9.56 -14.64 -15.67
CA VAL A 74 -8.53 -13.90 -14.94
C VAL A 74 -7.29 -13.83 -15.82
N GLY A 75 -7.06 -12.68 -16.43
CA GLY A 75 -5.86 -12.39 -17.22
C GLY A 75 -5.30 -11.04 -16.78
N LYS A 76 -4.31 -11.03 -15.89
CA LYS A 76 -3.65 -9.79 -15.43
C LYS A 76 -2.33 -9.54 -16.16
N GLY A 77 -1.88 -10.48 -16.97
CA GLY A 77 -0.61 -10.46 -17.69
C GLY A 77 0.30 -11.63 -17.33
N THR A 78 1.38 -11.80 -18.10
CA THR A 78 2.36 -12.88 -17.91
C THR A 78 3.10 -12.78 -16.58
N TRP A 79 3.20 -11.58 -16.01
CA TRP A 79 3.83 -11.32 -14.72
C TRP A 79 3.10 -11.95 -13.52
N ASP A 80 1.79 -12.24 -13.66
CA ASP A 80 0.95 -12.86 -12.62
C ASP A 80 0.73 -14.37 -12.87
N ALA A 81 1.48 -14.98 -13.80
CA ALA A 81 1.41 -16.41 -14.05
C ALA A 81 2.23 -17.19 -13.01
N SER A 82 1.66 -18.25 -12.44
CA SER A 82 2.37 -19.16 -11.55
C SER A 82 3.36 -20.06 -12.35
N ARG A 83 4.51 -20.27 -11.76
CA ARG A 83 5.52 -21.24 -12.24
C ARG A 83 5.53 -22.53 -11.41
N GLY A 84 4.53 -22.68 -10.54
CA GLY A 84 4.45 -23.74 -9.55
C GLY A 84 4.76 -23.23 -8.14
N ILE A 85 4.14 -23.85 -7.13
CA ILE A 85 4.14 -23.37 -5.74
C ILE A 85 5.55 -23.17 -5.15
N GLU A 86 6.50 -24.00 -5.51
CA GLU A 86 7.88 -23.91 -5.02
C GLU A 86 8.62 -22.71 -5.61
N GLU A 87 8.48 -22.49 -6.92
CA GLU A 87 9.07 -21.32 -7.60
C GLU A 87 8.46 -20.03 -7.12
N ASP A 88 7.13 -19.98 -7.00
CA ASP A 88 6.40 -18.83 -6.51
C ASP A 88 6.79 -18.49 -5.06
N HIS A 89 7.00 -19.53 -4.23
CA HIS A 89 7.51 -19.35 -2.87
C HIS A 89 8.97 -18.88 -2.85
N ARG A 90 9.83 -19.43 -3.72
CA ARG A 90 11.23 -19.00 -3.83
C ARG A 90 11.34 -17.54 -4.23
N PHE A 91 10.56 -17.11 -5.22
CA PHE A 91 10.46 -15.70 -5.61
C PHE A 91 10.00 -14.84 -4.44
N THR A 92 8.92 -15.26 -3.74
CA THR A 92 8.37 -14.56 -2.59
C THR A 92 9.42 -14.39 -1.49
N LYS A 93 10.16 -15.43 -1.14
CA LYS A 93 11.24 -15.38 -0.16
C LYS A 93 12.36 -14.44 -0.60
N GLY A 94 12.76 -14.51 -1.88
CA GLY A 94 13.86 -13.71 -2.42
C GLY A 94 13.62 -12.21 -2.34
N TRP A 95 12.46 -11.71 -2.75
CA TRP A 95 12.20 -10.28 -2.67
C TRP A 95 11.98 -9.80 -1.21
N ILE A 96 11.42 -10.64 -0.32
CA ILE A 96 11.33 -10.30 1.11
C ILE A 96 12.72 -10.16 1.74
N GLU A 97 13.63 -11.06 1.43
CA GLU A 97 15.02 -11.00 1.90
C GLU A 97 15.72 -9.73 1.39
N ALA A 98 15.57 -9.42 0.10
CA ALA A 98 16.12 -8.20 -0.50
C ALA A 98 15.54 -6.92 0.14
N CYS A 99 14.24 -6.90 0.46
CA CYS A 99 13.62 -5.81 1.22
C CYS A 99 14.24 -5.67 2.62
N GLY A 100 14.56 -6.79 3.28
CA GLY A 100 15.20 -6.78 4.59
C GLY A 100 16.58 -6.13 4.59
N ARG A 101 17.34 -6.25 3.50
CA ARG A 101 18.65 -5.63 3.32
C ARG A 101 18.57 -4.12 3.22
N VAL A 102 17.60 -3.61 2.46
CA VAL A 102 17.46 -2.17 2.21
C VAL A 102 16.76 -1.42 3.33
N LEU A 103 16.01 -2.11 4.20
CA LEU A 103 15.31 -1.50 5.33
C LEU A 103 16.27 -1.02 6.41
N LYS A 104 16.07 0.21 6.87
CA LYS A 104 16.73 0.76 8.07
C LYS A 104 16.41 -0.08 9.31
N PRO A 105 17.20 0.04 10.39
CA PRO A 105 16.89 -0.64 11.66
C PRO A 105 15.50 -0.34 12.22
N SER A 106 14.99 0.88 11.98
CA SER A 106 13.65 1.31 12.35
C SER A 106 12.59 1.07 11.26
N GLY A 107 13.00 0.50 10.12
CA GLY A 107 12.12 0.24 9.00
C GLY A 107 11.23 -0.98 9.21
N SER A 108 10.14 -1.05 8.43
CA SER A 108 9.21 -2.17 8.43
C SER A 108 8.65 -2.45 7.03
N LEU A 109 8.06 -3.62 6.86
CA LEU A 109 7.48 -4.11 5.62
C LEU A 109 6.00 -4.40 5.81
N TRP A 110 5.18 -3.92 4.88
CA TRP A 110 3.80 -4.35 4.70
C TRP A 110 3.65 -5.15 3.41
N ILE A 111 2.97 -6.27 3.49
CA ILE A 111 2.65 -7.14 2.34
C ILE A 111 1.14 -7.26 2.22
N SER A 112 0.59 -6.88 1.07
CA SER A 112 -0.81 -7.12 0.74
C SER A 112 -0.97 -8.43 0.00
N GLY A 113 -2.04 -9.18 0.28
CA GLY A 113 -2.32 -10.39 -0.47
C GLY A 113 -3.66 -11.04 -0.15
N THR A 114 -4.12 -11.83 -1.10
CA THR A 114 -5.21 -12.78 -0.89
C THR A 114 -4.67 -14.10 -0.33
N GLN A 115 -5.56 -15.04 -0.01
CA GLN A 115 -5.20 -16.38 0.45
C GLN A 115 -4.21 -17.13 -0.45
N HIS A 116 -4.12 -16.77 -1.74
CA HIS A 116 -3.26 -17.46 -2.70
C HIS A 116 -1.76 -17.19 -2.47
N VAL A 117 -1.41 -16.05 -1.89
CA VAL A 117 0.00 -15.65 -1.71
C VAL A 117 0.35 -15.32 -0.26
N ILE A 118 -0.63 -14.91 0.55
CA ILE A 118 -0.34 -14.38 1.88
C ILE A 118 0.25 -15.42 2.84
N PHE A 119 -0.14 -16.68 2.72
CA PHE A 119 0.41 -17.76 3.55
C PHE A 119 1.86 -18.06 3.18
N SER A 120 2.19 -18.05 1.88
CA SER A 120 3.56 -18.17 1.41
C SER A 120 4.43 -17.01 1.90
N ALA A 121 3.92 -15.78 1.84
CA ALA A 121 4.62 -14.60 2.37
C ALA A 121 4.82 -14.69 3.89
N GLY A 122 3.80 -15.10 4.64
CA GLY A 122 3.89 -15.30 6.09
C GLY A 122 4.94 -16.36 6.48
N PHE A 123 4.97 -17.48 5.76
CA PHE A 123 5.98 -18.53 5.97
C PHE A 123 7.39 -18.05 5.60
N ALA A 124 7.53 -17.33 4.47
CA ALA A 124 8.81 -16.73 4.07
C ALA A 124 9.35 -15.77 5.14
N LEU A 125 8.52 -14.87 5.67
CA LEU A 125 8.90 -13.96 6.75
C LEU A 125 9.39 -14.72 7.99
N GLN A 126 8.66 -15.76 8.42
CA GLN A 126 9.05 -16.56 9.57
C GLN A 126 10.36 -17.32 9.31
N SER A 127 10.54 -17.93 8.13
CA SER A 127 11.75 -18.67 7.77
C SER A 127 12.99 -17.77 7.66
N LEU A 128 12.81 -16.49 7.33
CA LEU A 128 13.86 -15.45 7.31
C LEU A 128 14.07 -14.81 8.68
N GLY A 129 13.37 -15.27 9.72
CA GLY A 129 13.52 -14.79 11.08
C GLY A 129 12.89 -13.39 11.32
N TRP A 130 11.97 -12.94 10.48
CA TRP A 130 11.26 -11.69 10.71
C TRP A 130 10.29 -11.78 11.88
N ARG A 131 10.02 -10.65 12.51
CA ARG A 131 8.98 -10.54 13.51
C ARG A 131 7.69 -10.06 12.84
N LEU A 132 6.66 -10.89 12.88
CA LEU A 132 5.30 -10.48 12.50
C LEU A 132 4.76 -9.56 13.60
N LEU A 133 4.33 -8.36 13.23
CA LEU A 133 3.80 -7.35 14.13
C LEU A 133 2.28 -7.42 14.19
N ASN A 134 1.63 -7.41 13.02
CA ASN A 134 0.19 -7.61 12.87
C ASN A 134 -0.13 -8.38 11.58
N THR A 135 -1.27 -9.05 11.62
CA THR A 135 -2.01 -9.50 10.45
C THR A 135 -3.31 -8.71 10.42
N VAL A 136 -3.40 -7.74 9.51
CA VAL A 136 -4.58 -6.87 9.40
C VAL A 136 -5.53 -7.42 8.36
N THR A 137 -6.79 -7.58 8.71
CA THR A 137 -7.86 -7.93 7.77
C THR A 137 -8.48 -6.66 7.20
N TRP A 138 -8.30 -6.45 5.90
CA TRP A 138 -8.99 -5.39 5.19
C TRP A 138 -10.30 -5.92 4.62
N PHE A 139 -11.41 -5.54 5.23
CA PHE A 139 -12.76 -5.93 4.82
C PHE A 139 -13.25 -5.08 3.65
N LYS A 140 -13.83 -5.73 2.63
CA LYS A 140 -14.40 -5.13 1.42
C LYS A 140 -15.91 -5.32 1.39
N PRO A 141 -16.72 -4.33 1.77
CA PRO A 141 -18.18 -4.49 1.87
C PRO A 141 -18.86 -4.73 0.53
N ASN A 142 -18.20 -4.37 -0.59
CA ASN A 142 -18.71 -4.51 -1.94
C ASN A 142 -18.05 -5.66 -2.72
N ALA A 143 -17.70 -6.74 -2.03
CA ALA A 143 -17.12 -7.92 -2.66
C ALA A 143 -18.04 -8.52 -3.72
N SER A 144 -17.46 -8.99 -4.83
CA SER A 144 -18.20 -9.68 -5.88
C SER A 144 -18.78 -11.01 -5.38
N PRO A 145 -20.01 -11.36 -5.75
CA PRO A 145 -20.64 -12.61 -5.29
C PRO A 145 -19.86 -13.84 -5.78
N ASN A 146 -19.88 -14.89 -4.97
CA ASN A 146 -19.34 -16.19 -5.35
C ASN A 146 -20.34 -16.92 -6.27
N LEU A 147 -20.07 -16.95 -7.56
CA LEU A 147 -20.93 -17.60 -8.55
C LEU A 147 -20.99 -19.12 -8.42
N SER A 148 -20.04 -19.76 -7.73
CA SER A 148 -20.05 -21.22 -7.54
C SER A 148 -21.04 -21.65 -6.45
N CYS A 149 -21.38 -20.77 -5.51
CA CYS A 149 -22.22 -21.05 -4.33
C CYS A 149 -21.74 -22.24 -3.47
N ARG A 150 -20.42 -22.56 -3.51
CA ARG A 150 -19.82 -23.70 -2.81
C ARG A 150 -18.96 -23.36 -1.61
N TYR A 151 -18.67 -22.07 -1.43
CA TYR A 151 -17.88 -21.51 -0.31
C TYR A 151 -18.29 -20.06 -0.06
N PHE A 152 -17.86 -19.50 1.05
CA PHE A 152 -18.17 -18.10 1.39
C PHE A 152 -17.57 -17.13 0.39
N THR A 153 -18.24 -15.98 0.18
CA THR A 153 -17.74 -14.89 -0.65
C THR A 153 -16.47 -14.31 -0.03
N HIS A 154 -15.41 -14.20 -0.84
CA HIS A 154 -14.16 -13.55 -0.41
C HIS A 154 -14.37 -12.05 -0.32
N SER A 155 -14.53 -11.54 0.89
CA SER A 155 -14.81 -10.13 1.19
C SER A 155 -13.67 -9.44 1.92
N SER A 156 -12.47 -10.02 1.91
CA SER A 156 -11.31 -9.43 2.59
C SER A 156 -10.01 -9.66 1.81
N GLU A 157 -9.05 -8.78 2.06
CA GLU A 157 -7.63 -9.01 1.80
C GLU A 157 -6.87 -8.95 3.12
N ILE A 158 -5.72 -9.60 3.16
CA ILE A 158 -4.86 -9.65 4.34
C ILE A 158 -3.64 -8.77 4.09
N LEU A 159 -3.27 -8.02 5.12
CA LEU A 159 -2.06 -7.22 5.15
C LEU A 159 -1.18 -7.76 6.28
N ILE A 160 0.02 -8.24 5.96
CA ILE A 160 1.01 -8.61 6.98
C ILE A 160 1.93 -7.43 7.22
N TRP A 161 2.04 -7.00 8.47
CA TRP A 161 3.03 -6.03 8.92
C TRP A 161 4.14 -6.76 9.66
N ALA A 162 5.38 -6.57 9.23
CA ALA A 162 6.53 -7.24 9.79
C ALA A 162 7.75 -6.33 9.85
N ALA A 163 8.68 -6.64 10.77
CA ALA A 163 9.97 -5.97 10.87
C ALA A 163 11.10 -7.02 10.88
N PRO A 164 12.26 -6.74 10.26
CA PRO A 164 13.41 -7.62 10.34
C PRO A 164 13.83 -7.81 11.81
N ARG A 165 14.09 -9.06 12.22
CA ARG A 165 14.61 -9.32 13.56
C ARG A 165 16.08 -8.89 13.63
N ARG A 166 16.34 -7.96 14.52
CA ARG A 166 17.68 -7.47 14.81
C ARG A 166 18.00 -7.68 16.29
N PRO A 167 19.29 -7.78 16.69
CA PRO A 167 19.67 -7.85 18.09
C PRO A 167 19.10 -6.67 18.88
N GLY A 168 18.70 -6.92 20.13
CA GLY A 168 18.17 -5.90 21.02
C GLY A 168 16.65 -5.70 20.92
N ARG A 169 16.20 -4.52 21.37
CA ARG A 169 14.78 -4.15 21.40
C ARG A 169 14.28 -3.85 19.99
N LEU A 170 13.02 -4.17 19.74
CA LEU A 170 12.31 -3.81 18.50
C LEU A 170 12.29 -2.29 18.30
N GLN A 171 12.77 -1.81 17.15
CA GLN A 171 13.00 -0.38 16.89
C GLN A 171 12.11 0.17 15.77
N HIS A 172 11.20 -0.63 15.20
CA HIS A 172 10.36 -0.18 14.08
C HIS A 172 9.58 1.09 14.45
N HIS A 173 9.44 1.97 13.46
CA HIS A 173 8.66 3.19 13.62
C HIS A 173 7.16 2.85 13.66
N PHE A 174 6.47 3.38 14.68
CA PHE A 174 5.02 3.33 14.80
C PHE A 174 4.50 4.58 15.51
N ASP A 175 3.71 5.38 14.80
CA ASP A 175 3.09 6.59 15.38
C ASP A 175 1.81 6.22 16.14
N TYR A 176 2.01 5.55 17.28
CA TYR A 176 0.92 5.14 18.17
C TYR A 176 0.02 6.29 18.64
N PRO A 177 0.56 7.46 19.06
CA PRO A 177 -0.27 8.58 19.49
C PRO A 177 -1.22 9.06 18.39
N ARG A 178 -0.74 9.17 17.16
CA ARG A 178 -1.53 9.57 16.01
C ARG A 178 -2.62 8.54 15.68
N MET A 179 -2.28 7.26 15.62
CA MET A 179 -3.24 6.19 15.37
C MET A 179 -4.33 6.13 16.42
N LYS A 180 -3.97 6.36 17.68
CA LYS A 180 -4.93 6.45 18.79
C LYS A 180 -5.84 7.68 18.64
N ALA A 181 -5.29 8.83 18.27
CA ALA A 181 -6.08 10.05 18.06
C ALA A 181 -7.07 9.89 16.90
N GLU A 182 -6.64 9.30 15.79
CA GLU A 182 -7.51 9.02 14.63
C GLU A 182 -8.64 8.03 14.97
N ASN A 183 -8.45 7.18 15.95
CA ASN A 183 -9.44 6.21 16.43
C ASN A 183 -10.20 6.72 17.67
N GLY A 184 -10.43 8.02 17.79
CA GLY A 184 -11.23 8.60 18.86
C GLY A 184 -10.63 8.41 20.27
N GLY A 185 -9.31 8.39 20.39
CA GLY A 185 -8.60 8.20 21.65
C GLY A 185 -8.44 6.74 22.11
N LYS A 186 -8.90 5.76 21.32
CA LYS A 186 -8.79 4.31 21.60
C LYS A 186 -7.72 3.68 20.72
N GLN A 187 -7.17 2.54 21.13
CA GLN A 187 -6.25 1.77 20.29
C GLN A 187 -6.94 1.30 19.00
N MET A 188 -6.25 1.48 17.87
CA MET A 188 -6.71 0.97 16.58
C MET A 188 -6.57 -0.56 16.56
N ARG A 189 -7.57 -1.24 16.00
CA ARG A 189 -7.59 -2.70 15.87
C ARG A 189 -7.10 -3.12 14.49
N ASP A 190 -6.90 -4.41 14.30
CA ASP A 190 -6.37 -5.07 13.11
C ASP A 190 -7.44 -5.56 12.12
N VAL A 191 -8.70 -5.23 12.34
CA VAL A 191 -9.75 -5.36 11.33
C VAL A 191 -10.09 -3.98 10.80
N TRP A 192 -9.78 -3.76 9.52
CA TRP A 192 -10.02 -2.49 8.84
C TRP A 192 -11.16 -2.64 7.86
N ALA A 193 -12.26 -2.00 8.16
CA ALA A 193 -13.37 -1.83 7.24
C ALA A 193 -13.46 -0.34 6.87
N LEU A 194 -14.11 0.03 5.76
CA LEU A 194 -14.28 1.42 5.33
C LEU A 194 -15.73 1.82 5.35
N PRO A 195 -16.08 3.03 5.81
CA PRO A 195 -17.41 3.56 5.65
C PRO A 195 -17.78 3.70 4.17
N ARG A 196 -19.02 3.41 3.84
CA ARG A 196 -19.63 3.91 2.61
C ARG A 196 -19.81 5.43 2.75
N PRO A 197 -19.84 6.19 1.64
CA PRO A 197 -20.34 7.56 1.68
C PRO A 197 -21.76 7.53 2.30
N GLY A 198 -21.96 8.17 3.44
CA GLY A 198 -23.21 8.13 4.19
C GLY A 198 -23.20 7.29 5.48
N ASP A 199 -22.23 6.42 5.68
CA ASP A 199 -22.08 5.65 6.95
C ASP A 199 -21.32 6.49 8.00
N GLU A 200 -21.78 7.70 8.25
CA GLU A 200 -21.14 8.60 9.24
C GLU A 200 -21.39 8.16 10.70
N GLU A 201 -22.26 7.17 10.91
CA GLU A 201 -22.64 6.65 12.23
C GLU A 201 -22.80 5.13 12.18
N LEU A 202 -21.72 4.38 12.41
CA LEU A 202 -21.84 3.00 12.87
C LEU A 202 -21.02 2.84 14.13
N ASP A 203 -21.59 3.25 15.22
CA ASP A 203 -21.39 2.61 16.50
C ASP A 203 -22.43 3.08 17.51
N ALA A 204 -23.59 2.43 17.51
CA ALA A 204 -24.60 2.59 18.56
C ALA A 204 -24.10 2.11 19.93
N ASP A 205 -23.01 1.32 19.95
CA ASP A 205 -22.50 0.69 21.17
C ASP A 205 -21.22 1.32 21.72
N GLY A 206 -20.73 2.43 21.15
CA GLY A 206 -19.47 3.08 21.60
C GLY A 206 -18.22 2.21 21.48
N GLN A 207 -18.27 1.13 20.72
CA GLN A 207 -17.18 0.18 20.47
C GLN A 207 -16.45 0.58 19.20
N GLY A 208 -15.34 1.21 19.32
CA GLY A 208 -14.36 1.62 18.33
C GLY A 208 -14.72 1.45 16.85
N ARG A 209 -14.79 2.55 16.12
CA ARG A 209 -15.18 2.60 14.70
C ARG A 209 -14.43 1.58 13.87
N ILE A 210 -15.16 0.66 13.25
CA ILE A 210 -14.63 -0.20 12.19
C ILE A 210 -14.36 0.71 11.00
N TRP A 211 -13.10 0.81 10.57
CA TRP A 211 -12.73 1.62 9.44
C TRP A 211 -13.06 0.90 8.14
N THR A 212 -13.93 1.47 7.33
CA THR A 212 -14.29 0.95 6.00
C THR A 212 -13.46 1.63 4.91
N LEU A 213 -12.70 0.91 4.08
CA LEU A 213 -11.96 1.36 2.90
C LEU A 213 -12.64 0.82 1.64
N THR A 214 -13.22 1.68 0.81
CA THR A 214 -13.78 1.28 -0.49
C THR A 214 -12.67 1.00 -1.51
N SER A 215 -13.05 0.35 -2.62
CA SER A 215 -12.20 0.30 -3.82
C SER A 215 -11.78 1.70 -4.28
N PRO A 216 -10.71 1.85 -5.06
CA PRO A 216 -10.25 3.16 -5.55
C PRO A 216 -11.39 3.98 -6.16
N ARG A 217 -11.49 5.25 -5.78
CA ARG A 217 -12.51 6.19 -6.26
C ARG A 217 -12.32 6.48 -7.75
N LEU A 218 -13.36 6.99 -8.42
CA LEU A 218 -13.28 7.39 -9.83
C LEU A 218 -12.19 8.42 -10.09
N GLU A 219 -12.02 9.37 -9.18
CA GLU A 219 -10.97 10.40 -9.23
C GLU A 219 -9.57 9.81 -9.18
N GLU A 220 -9.36 8.71 -8.46
CA GLU A 220 -8.08 7.99 -8.40
C GLU A 220 -7.74 7.26 -9.70
N LYS A 221 -8.69 7.19 -10.64
CA LYS A 221 -8.58 6.52 -11.95
C LYS A 221 -8.58 7.53 -13.11
N ALA A 222 -8.53 8.83 -12.82
CA ALA A 222 -8.62 9.88 -13.85
C ALA A 222 -7.51 9.79 -14.90
N GLN A 223 -6.29 9.37 -14.53
CA GLN A 223 -5.16 9.18 -15.45
C GLN A 223 -5.08 7.77 -16.06
N GLY A 224 -5.97 6.84 -15.66
CA GLY A 224 -6.00 5.46 -16.12
C GLY A 224 -6.41 4.49 -15.03
N LYS A 225 -6.70 3.23 -15.42
CA LYS A 225 -7.18 2.19 -14.54
C LYS A 225 -6.23 1.00 -14.53
N HIS A 226 -5.65 0.73 -13.37
CA HIS A 226 -4.91 -0.52 -13.13
C HIS A 226 -5.85 -1.61 -12.57
N PRO A 227 -5.74 -2.88 -13.00
CA PRO A 227 -6.67 -3.96 -12.60
C PRO A 227 -6.74 -4.19 -11.09
N THR A 228 -5.61 -4.03 -10.40
CA THR A 228 -5.46 -4.31 -8.97
C THR A 228 -5.09 -3.08 -8.14
N GLN A 229 -5.42 -1.88 -8.63
CA GLN A 229 -5.11 -0.64 -7.92
C GLN A 229 -5.64 -0.66 -6.49
N LYS A 230 -4.75 -0.40 -5.52
CA LYS A 230 -5.14 -0.22 -4.12
C LYS A 230 -5.70 1.19 -3.88
N PRO A 231 -6.62 1.39 -2.93
CA PRO A 231 -7.12 2.71 -2.59
C PRO A 231 -6.04 3.54 -1.88
N VAL A 232 -5.93 4.83 -2.24
CA VAL A 232 -4.97 5.77 -1.63
C VAL A 232 -5.17 5.85 -0.12
N ALA A 233 -6.41 5.79 0.36
CA ALA A 233 -6.73 5.86 1.79
C ALA A 233 -6.10 4.71 2.61
N LEU A 234 -5.99 3.51 2.04
CA LEU A 234 -5.30 2.37 2.68
C LEU A 234 -3.81 2.66 2.85
N LEU A 235 -3.16 3.05 1.75
CA LEU A 235 -1.71 3.35 1.73
C LEU A 235 -1.40 4.54 2.63
N ARG A 236 -2.26 5.55 2.62
CA ARG A 236 -2.14 6.71 3.50
C ARG A 236 -2.07 6.30 4.97
N ARG A 237 -2.98 5.45 5.44
CA ARG A 237 -2.96 4.96 6.83
C ARG A 237 -1.69 4.19 7.17
N ILE A 238 -1.30 3.25 6.29
CA ILE A 238 -0.07 2.47 6.46
C ILE A 238 1.14 3.41 6.60
N ILE A 239 1.28 4.36 5.68
CA ILE A 239 2.41 5.29 5.66
C ILE A 239 2.39 6.24 6.86
N GLU A 240 1.22 6.78 7.23
CA GLU A 240 1.09 7.63 8.43
C GLU A 240 1.49 6.90 9.70
N ALA A 241 1.10 5.64 9.82
CA ALA A 241 1.40 4.83 10.99
C ALA A 241 2.88 4.41 11.08
N THR A 242 3.52 4.11 9.93
CA THR A 242 4.75 3.32 9.94
C THR A 242 5.93 3.93 9.18
N ALA A 243 5.77 5.13 8.59
CA ALA A 243 6.88 5.89 8.01
C ALA A 243 7.07 7.24 8.71
N PRO A 244 8.29 7.59 9.15
CA PRO A 244 8.56 8.89 9.75
C PRO A 244 8.33 10.02 8.72
N ALA A 245 8.12 11.25 9.20
CA ALA A 245 8.03 12.43 8.33
C ALA A 245 9.31 12.57 7.50
N GLY A 246 9.17 12.83 6.18
CA GLY A 246 10.30 12.89 5.24
C GLY A 246 10.97 11.55 4.94
N GLY A 247 10.50 10.44 5.53
CA GLY A 247 11.02 9.10 5.30
C GLY A 247 10.89 8.61 3.86
N LEU A 248 11.72 7.66 3.46
CA LEU A 248 11.67 7.02 2.14
C LEU A 248 10.78 5.79 2.16
N VAL A 249 9.73 5.81 1.36
CA VAL A 249 8.80 4.70 1.12
C VAL A 249 9.18 4.01 -0.18
N LEU A 250 9.37 2.71 -0.15
CA LEU A 250 9.66 1.86 -1.31
C LEU A 250 8.47 0.96 -1.63
N ASP A 251 8.14 0.86 -2.92
CA ASP A 251 7.20 -0.13 -3.43
C ASP A 251 7.89 -0.94 -4.56
N PRO A 252 8.27 -2.20 -4.32
CA PRO A 252 8.95 -3.03 -5.31
C PRO A 252 8.00 -3.57 -6.40
N PHE A 253 6.69 -3.32 -6.28
CA PHE A 253 5.64 -3.72 -7.23
C PHE A 253 4.70 -2.54 -7.49
N SER A 254 5.27 -1.42 -7.93
CA SER A 254 4.66 -0.09 -7.89
C SER A 254 3.34 0.01 -8.69
N GLY A 255 3.16 -0.79 -9.75
CA GLY A 255 1.98 -0.76 -10.58
C GLY A 255 1.62 0.67 -11.00
N SER A 256 0.41 1.09 -10.63
CA SER A 256 -0.09 2.45 -10.92
C SER A 256 0.47 3.55 -10.02
N GLY A 257 1.43 3.29 -9.15
CA GLY A 257 2.07 4.29 -8.28
C GLY A 257 1.21 4.80 -7.12
N THR A 258 0.20 4.06 -6.68
CA THR A 258 -0.71 4.51 -5.59
C THR A 258 0.03 4.74 -4.28
N THR A 259 1.01 3.88 -3.94
CA THR A 259 1.88 4.05 -2.77
C THR A 259 2.62 5.38 -2.82
N GLY A 260 3.13 5.74 -4.00
CA GLY A 260 3.82 7.02 -4.23
C GLY A 260 2.90 8.22 -4.06
N VAL A 261 1.71 8.19 -4.65
CA VAL A 261 0.70 9.25 -4.46
C VAL A 261 0.40 9.44 -2.97
N ALA A 262 0.20 8.36 -2.21
CA ALA A 262 -0.04 8.44 -0.77
C ALA A 262 1.16 9.01 0.00
N ALA A 263 2.38 8.58 -0.35
CA ALA A 263 3.62 9.05 0.26
C ALA A 263 3.82 10.55 0.05
N LEU A 264 3.67 11.03 -1.19
CA LEU A 264 3.80 12.44 -1.52
C LEU A 264 2.77 13.32 -0.80
N ARG A 265 1.52 12.85 -0.70
CA ARG A 265 0.46 13.57 0.05
C ARG A 265 0.82 13.77 1.52
N LEU A 266 1.58 12.85 2.05
CA LEU A 266 2.01 12.86 3.46
C LEU A 266 3.39 13.51 3.67
N GLY A 267 4.02 14.07 2.65
CA GLY A 267 5.36 14.64 2.74
C GLY A 267 6.45 13.58 2.99
N ARG A 268 6.25 12.37 2.49
CA ARG A 268 7.26 11.31 2.42
C ARG A 268 7.82 11.25 1.02
N ARG A 269 9.04 10.72 0.90
CA ARG A 269 9.67 10.44 -0.41
C ARG A 269 9.26 9.07 -0.88
N PHE A 270 9.28 8.85 -2.18
CA PHE A 270 8.84 7.61 -2.78
C PHE A 270 9.85 7.05 -3.79
N LEU A 271 10.06 5.75 -3.74
CA LEU A 271 10.78 4.99 -4.75
C LEU A 271 9.90 3.83 -5.20
N GLY A 272 9.59 3.76 -6.49
CA GLY A 272 8.81 2.67 -7.08
C GLY A 272 9.64 1.85 -8.06
N ILE A 273 9.44 0.52 -8.06
CA ILE A 273 10.00 -0.39 -9.05
C ILE A 273 8.83 -1.01 -9.82
N GLU A 274 8.91 -1.02 -11.15
CA GLU A 274 7.90 -1.60 -12.02
C GLU A 274 8.55 -2.11 -13.31
N GLN A 275 8.15 -3.29 -13.78
CA GLN A 275 8.70 -3.85 -15.00
C GLN A 275 7.88 -3.53 -16.26
N ASP A 276 6.56 -3.30 -16.12
CA ASP A 276 5.67 -3.02 -17.24
C ASP A 276 5.71 -1.53 -17.60
N PRO A 277 6.11 -1.19 -18.85
CA PRO A 277 6.21 0.20 -19.29
C PRO A 277 4.87 0.94 -19.28
N THR A 278 3.75 0.23 -19.42
CA THR A 278 2.40 0.82 -19.37
C THR A 278 2.09 1.33 -17.97
N TRP A 279 2.42 0.51 -16.97
CA TRP A 279 2.19 0.89 -15.57
C TRP A 279 3.20 1.94 -15.08
N LEU A 280 4.43 1.90 -15.57
CA LEU A 280 5.41 2.97 -15.34
C LEU A 280 4.91 4.32 -15.86
N ALA A 281 4.37 4.36 -17.08
CA ALA A 281 3.82 5.59 -17.65
C ALA A 281 2.63 6.12 -16.84
N LEU A 282 1.74 5.24 -16.40
CA LEU A 282 0.61 5.60 -15.55
C LEU A 282 1.07 6.11 -14.18
N ALA A 283 2.01 5.41 -13.53
CA ALA A 283 2.57 5.82 -12.26
C ALA A 283 3.23 7.20 -12.35
N ARG A 284 4.03 7.43 -13.40
CA ARG A 284 4.67 8.72 -13.67
C ARG A 284 3.63 9.84 -13.76
N ALA A 285 2.61 9.70 -14.60
CA ALA A 285 1.58 10.72 -14.80
C ALA A 285 0.88 11.08 -13.48
N ARG A 286 0.60 10.08 -12.62
CA ARG A 286 -0.03 10.28 -11.32
C ARG A 286 0.88 10.98 -10.33
N LEU A 287 2.17 10.66 -10.31
CA LEU A 287 3.16 11.27 -9.42
C LEU A 287 3.48 12.71 -9.83
N GLU A 288 3.59 12.99 -11.13
CA GLU A 288 3.73 14.35 -11.68
C GLU A 288 2.53 15.21 -11.27
N ALA A 289 1.31 14.75 -11.55
CA ALA A 289 0.08 15.47 -11.17
C ALA A 289 -0.01 15.76 -9.66
N GLU A 290 0.44 14.83 -8.83
CA GLU A 290 0.47 15.02 -7.38
C GLU A 290 1.55 16.03 -6.94
N SER A 291 2.70 16.03 -7.60
CA SER A 291 3.82 16.96 -7.34
C SER A 291 3.46 18.39 -7.74
N ASP A 292 2.75 18.57 -8.86
CA ASP A 292 2.32 19.87 -9.37
C ASP A 292 1.11 20.49 -8.61
N GLY A 293 0.60 19.75 -7.63
CA GLY A 293 -0.59 20.17 -6.88
C GLY A 293 -1.91 20.04 -7.66
N ALA A 294 -1.87 19.45 -8.86
CA ALA A 294 -3.02 19.16 -9.72
C ALA A 294 -3.76 17.86 -9.34
N GLY A 295 -3.22 17.11 -8.39
CA GLY A 295 -3.87 15.91 -7.86
C GLY A 295 -5.22 16.25 -7.18
N PRO A 296 -6.20 15.32 -7.18
CA PRO A 296 -7.50 15.56 -6.56
C PRO A 296 -7.31 16.04 -5.11
N ALA A 297 -8.06 17.06 -4.73
CA ALA A 297 -7.98 17.69 -3.40
C ALA A 297 -8.08 16.59 -2.33
N GLY A 298 -7.04 16.47 -1.51
CA GLY A 298 -6.96 15.42 -0.50
C GLY A 298 -8.14 15.55 0.45
N ASP A 299 -8.73 14.41 0.80
CA ASP A 299 -9.71 14.32 1.86
C ASP A 299 -9.15 14.99 3.11
N SER A 300 -9.74 16.12 3.48
CA SER A 300 -9.49 16.78 4.77
C SER A 300 -10.15 15.93 5.87
N PHE A 301 -9.56 14.81 6.23
CA PHE A 301 -9.87 14.10 7.47
C PHE A 301 -9.11 14.74 8.63
N GLY A 302 -9.37 16.04 8.85
CA GLY A 302 -9.17 16.65 10.15
C GLY A 302 -10.38 16.31 11.02
N PRO A 303 -10.24 16.25 12.36
CA PRO A 303 -11.40 16.11 13.25
C PRO A 303 -12.36 17.28 12.97
N ARG A 304 -13.51 17.00 12.41
CA ARG A 304 -14.59 18.01 12.32
C ARG A 304 -14.91 18.43 13.74
N ARG A 305 -14.67 19.72 14.05
CA ARG A 305 -15.11 20.32 15.31
C ARG A 305 -16.60 20.04 15.42
N SER A 306 -16.99 19.39 16.51
CA SER A 306 -18.39 19.22 16.88
C SER A 306 -19.05 20.61 16.89
N ARG A 307 -20.04 20.84 16.02
CA ARG A 307 -20.95 21.97 16.20
C ARG A 307 -21.76 21.62 17.44
N THR A 308 -21.43 22.26 18.56
CA THR A 308 -22.33 22.40 19.70
C THR A 308 -23.58 23.09 19.20
N ARG A 309 -24.69 22.36 19.16
CA ARG A 309 -26.02 23.02 19.06
C ARG A 309 -26.23 23.71 20.38
N GLY A 310 -26.31 25.05 20.33
CA GLY A 310 -26.91 25.87 21.37
C GLY A 310 -28.44 25.77 21.29
#